data_394ddcb87c73121e7cc28d88fbea380e
#
_entry.id   394ddcb87c73121e7cc28d88fbea380e
#
_cell.length_a   1.000
_cell.length_b   1.000
_cell.length_c   1.000
_cell.angle_alpha   90.00
_cell.angle_beta   90.00
_cell.angle_gamma   90.00
#
_symmetry.space_group_name_H-M   'P 1'
#
loop_
_entity.id
_entity.type
_entity.pdbx_description
1 polymer ?
#
loop_
_entity_poly.entity_id
_entity_poly.type
_entity_poly.pdbx_seq_one_letter_code
_entity_poly.pdbx_strand_id
1 'polypeptide(L)'
;MNSLQAAIDLVATGQPAFCLHQAWGIGVIRSYDEATKRLVIDFPEQNKKGHAMDAAFFLGKIEFINPNGLVAKAYADATKAEIANLVANDPAGVVKALLAEYPTGECTSYALEANLDRVHFASLASGKDRAATFKAWWTKGRAAVRKDRAILVPERKGGLYALLEAPKDLGEDLFAQYESAPNFERKLMLLEELAGAAAAETRSAANAANLDKVSADLLKEIKKLETARKRDNLPAILGGIWNRDKFFRSAVENVETVSPTASEIIALCTESDLAFVALNIPHTTEKIRSLLDLVRAHHGDRWADRAFDLLRNRDIGG
;
A
#
# COMPACT_ATOMS: atom_id res chain seq x y z
N MET A 1 14.56 18.92 21.75
CA MET A 1 14.37 20.09 22.67
C MET A 1 13.74 19.52 23.91
N ASN A 2 14.51 19.38 25.01
CA ASN A 2 14.06 18.57 26.16
C ASN A 2 14.26 19.30 27.48
N SER A 3 14.13 20.65 27.51
CA SER A 3 14.30 21.39 28.74
C SER A 3 13.23 22.47 28.93
N LEU A 4 12.93 22.76 30.18
CA LEU A 4 12.05 23.86 30.58
C LEU A 4 12.55 25.20 29.99
N GLN A 5 13.87 25.44 30.03
CA GLN A 5 14.42 26.68 29.52
C GLN A 5 14.11 26.89 28.02
N ALA A 6 14.27 25.85 27.22
CA ALA A 6 13.94 25.94 25.79
C ALA A 6 12.44 26.20 25.54
N ALA A 7 11.57 25.67 26.40
CA ALA A 7 10.13 25.94 26.31
C ALA A 7 9.82 27.40 26.71
N ILE A 8 10.50 27.95 27.74
CA ILE A 8 10.38 29.34 28.17
C ILE A 8 10.86 30.28 27.07
N ASP A 9 11.99 29.99 26.44
CA ASP A 9 12.57 30.79 25.37
C ASP A 9 11.61 30.88 24.15
N LEU A 10 10.97 29.76 23.78
CA LEU A 10 9.95 29.75 22.72
C LEU A 10 8.77 30.65 23.07
N VAL A 11 8.24 30.48 24.27
CA VAL A 11 7.05 31.23 24.70
C VAL A 11 7.36 32.73 24.83
N ALA A 12 8.59 33.07 25.24
CA ALA A 12 9.05 34.46 25.29
C ALA A 12 9.09 35.12 23.89
N THR A 13 9.32 34.34 22.82
CA THR A 13 9.25 34.82 21.42
C THR A 13 7.85 34.81 20.83
N GLY A 14 6.83 34.47 21.62
CA GLY A 14 5.43 34.38 21.18
C GLY A 14 5.09 33.06 20.45
N GLN A 15 6.00 32.09 20.43
CA GLN A 15 5.76 30.78 19.85
C GLN A 15 5.28 29.80 20.92
N PRO A 16 4.30 28.94 20.62
CA PRO A 16 3.84 27.94 21.60
C PRO A 16 4.89 26.86 21.80
N ALA A 17 5.12 26.47 23.04
CA ALA A 17 5.83 25.24 23.37
C ALA A 17 4.84 24.13 23.68
N PHE A 18 5.26 22.87 23.52
CA PHE A 18 4.39 21.73 23.66
C PHE A 18 4.96 20.71 24.64
N CYS A 19 4.06 20.06 25.39
CA CYS A 19 4.40 18.98 26.29
C CYS A 19 3.37 17.86 26.23
N LEU A 20 3.77 16.66 26.62
CA LEU A 20 2.91 15.52 26.87
C LEU A 20 2.78 15.30 28.37
N HIS A 21 1.60 15.49 28.92
CA HIS A 21 1.30 15.18 30.32
C HIS A 21 0.73 13.77 30.43
N GLN A 22 1.25 12.97 31.37
CA GLN A 22 0.88 11.56 31.53
C GLN A 22 -0.63 11.29 31.61
N ALA A 23 -1.38 12.16 32.33
CA ALA A 23 -2.80 11.98 32.54
C ALA A 23 -3.70 12.88 31.66
N TRP A 24 -3.17 14.01 31.14
CA TRP A 24 -3.99 15.03 30.46
C TRP A 24 -3.71 15.17 28.98
N GLY A 25 -2.77 14.38 28.44
CA GLY A 25 -2.43 14.39 27.02
C GLY A 25 -1.58 15.61 26.63
N ILE A 26 -1.79 16.11 25.42
CA ILE A 26 -0.99 17.23 24.89
C ILE A 26 -1.34 18.54 25.59
N GLY A 27 -0.31 19.21 26.10
CA GLY A 27 -0.36 20.55 26.66
C GLY A 27 0.31 21.57 25.74
N VAL A 28 -0.38 22.69 25.52
CA VAL A 28 0.13 23.87 24.81
C VAL A 28 0.54 24.90 25.85
N ILE A 29 1.83 25.12 26.04
CA ILE A 29 2.37 26.10 26.99
C ILE A 29 2.24 27.48 26.36
N ARG A 30 1.47 28.37 26.99
CA ARG A 30 1.14 29.71 26.48
C ARG A 30 2.01 30.80 27.08
N SER A 31 2.36 30.67 28.35
CA SER A 31 3.22 31.65 29.03
C SER A 31 3.95 31.03 30.21
N TYR A 32 5.00 31.71 30.65
CA TYR A 32 5.71 31.43 31.89
C TYR A 32 5.78 32.73 32.71
N ASP A 33 5.37 32.64 33.96
CA ASP A 33 5.48 33.73 34.94
C ASP A 33 6.71 33.50 35.79
N GLU A 34 7.73 34.35 35.61
CA GLU A 34 8.99 34.21 36.30
C GLU A 34 8.90 34.54 37.80
N ALA A 35 7.97 35.45 38.17
CA ALA A 35 7.82 35.85 39.58
C ALA A 35 7.17 34.73 40.41
N THR A 36 6.20 34.04 39.86
CA THR A 36 5.50 32.92 40.52
C THR A 36 6.04 31.56 40.15
N LYS A 37 6.99 31.46 39.20
CA LYS A 37 7.52 30.21 38.64
C LYS A 37 6.44 29.28 38.06
N ARG A 38 5.37 29.85 37.49
CA ARG A 38 4.21 29.11 36.95
C ARG A 38 4.18 29.13 35.44
N LEU A 39 3.84 27.94 34.90
CA LEU A 39 3.50 27.76 33.50
C LEU A 39 1.98 27.88 33.32
N VAL A 40 1.52 28.57 32.28
CA VAL A 40 0.11 28.59 31.87
C VAL A 40 -0.02 27.68 30.67
N ILE A 41 -0.86 26.64 30.79
CA ILE A 41 -0.94 25.55 29.85
C ILE A 41 -2.41 25.31 29.46
N ASP A 42 -2.65 25.14 28.16
CA ASP A 42 -3.92 24.65 27.64
C ASP A 42 -3.79 23.14 27.42
N PHE A 43 -4.79 22.38 27.88
CA PHE A 43 -4.93 20.95 27.60
C PHE A 43 -6.19 20.70 26.74
N PRO A 44 -6.07 20.74 25.43
CA PRO A 44 -7.21 20.63 24.52
C PRO A 44 -7.98 19.31 24.68
N GLU A 45 -7.27 18.22 24.96
CA GLU A 45 -7.86 16.90 25.16
C GLU A 45 -8.78 16.83 26.39
N GLN A 46 -8.57 17.70 27.37
CA GLN A 46 -9.38 17.81 28.60
C GLN A 46 -10.29 19.03 28.61
N ASN A 47 -10.34 19.77 27.50
CA ASN A 47 -11.06 21.05 27.40
C ASN A 47 -10.69 22.06 28.52
N LYS A 48 -9.41 22.04 28.97
CA LYS A 48 -8.86 22.96 29.99
C LYS A 48 -8.06 24.04 29.32
N LYS A 49 -8.36 25.29 29.63
CA LYS A 49 -7.63 26.48 29.14
C LYS A 49 -7.03 27.25 30.29
N GLY A 50 -5.87 27.84 30.08
CA GLY A 50 -5.21 28.74 31.02
C GLY A 50 -4.85 28.10 32.36
N HIS A 51 -4.56 26.79 32.39
CA HIS A 51 -4.27 26.09 33.64
C HIS A 51 -2.88 26.47 34.14
N ALA A 52 -2.81 27.17 35.30
CA ALA A 52 -1.56 27.58 35.92
C ALA A 52 -0.98 26.46 36.78
N MET A 53 0.25 26.04 36.48
CA MET A 53 0.95 24.97 37.20
C MET A 53 2.33 25.43 37.65
N ASP A 54 2.70 25.04 38.86
CA ASP A 54 4.08 25.21 39.34
C ASP A 54 5.07 24.42 38.47
N ALA A 55 6.10 25.09 37.95
CA ALA A 55 7.01 24.49 37.00
C ALA A 55 7.81 23.33 37.61
N ALA A 56 8.24 23.40 38.86
CA ALA A 56 9.01 22.37 39.51
C ALA A 56 8.19 21.08 39.71
N PHE A 57 6.94 21.22 40.12
CA PHE A 57 6.03 20.09 40.29
C PHE A 57 5.63 19.43 38.98
N PHE A 58 5.52 20.25 37.93
CA PHE A 58 5.06 19.81 36.62
C PHE A 58 6.13 19.00 35.84
N LEU A 59 7.41 19.37 35.97
CA LEU A 59 8.51 18.73 35.24
C LEU A 59 8.61 17.21 35.46
N GLY A 60 8.22 16.71 36.64
CA GLY A 60 8.17 15.27 36.90
C GLY A 60 7.05 14.51 36.24
N LYS A 61 6.09 15.20 35.57
CA LYS A 61 4.86 14.63 35.00
C LYS A 61 4.70 14.86 33.51
N ILE A 62 5.64 15.57 32.89
CA ILE A 62 5.60 15.93 31.47
C ILE A 62 6.85 15.48 30.74
N GLU A 63 6.68 15.32 29.45
CA GLU A 63 7.73 15.22 28.45
C GLU A 63 7.57 16.38 27.45
N PHE A 64 8.65 17.14 27.20
CA PHE A 64 8.60 18.18 26.17
C PHE A 64 8.64 17.55 24.78
N ILE A 65 7.74 17.99 23.90
CA ILE A 65 7.69 17.51 22.51
C ILE A 65 8.43 18.50 21.59
N ASN A 66 8.94 17.95 20.49
CA ASN A 66 9.56 18.74 19.44
C ASN A 66 8.52 19.71 18.83
N PRO A 67 8.71 21.03 18.94
CA PRO A 67 7.74 22.02 18.43
C PRO A 67 7.59 21.98 16.90
N ASN A 68 8.60 21.45 16.20
CA ASN A 68 8.57 21.27 14.74
C ASN A 68 7.98 19.91 14.31
N GLY A 69 7.70 19.04 15.28
CA GLY A 69 7.15 17.72 15.03
C GLY A 69 5.67 17.77 14.63
N LEU A 70 5.19 16.74 13.96
CA LEU A 70 3.83 16.64 13.43
C LEU A 70 2.78 16.75 14.54
N VAL A 71 3.04 16.12 15.70
CA VAL A 71 2.13 16.21 16.86
C VAL A 71 1.99 17.66 17.31
N ALA A 72 3.08 18.40 17.49
CA ALA A 72 3.04 19.80 17.87
C ALA A 72 2.30 20.67 16.83
N LYS A 73 2.63 20.48 15.55
CA LYS A 73 1.98 21.17 14.42
C LYS A 73 0.46 20.93 14.35
N ALA A 74 -0.01 19.74 14.73
CA ALA A 74 -1.43 19.42 14.76
C ALA A 74 -2.21 20.24 15.81
N TYR A 75 -1.53 20.69 16.88
CA TYR A 75 -2.12 21.51 17.95
C TYR A 75 -1.80 22.99 17.84
N ALA A 76 -0.90 23.40 16.94
CA ALA A 76 -0.55 24.78 16.72
C ALA A 76 -1.59 25.47 15.82
N ASP A 77 -2.10 26.63 16.22
CA ASP A 77 -3.16 27.34 15.51
C ASP A 77 -2.75 27.66 14.04
N ALA A 78 -1.47 27.97 13.80
CA ALA A 78 -0.95 28.31 12.48
C ALA A 78 -0.93 27.15 11.46
N THR A 79 -0.78 25.90 11.93
CA THR A 79 -0.57 24.71 11.07
C THR A 79 -1.67 23.67 11.19
N LYS A 80 -2.56 23.81 12.15
CA LYS A 80 -3.63 22.87 12.44
C LYS A 80 -4.49 22.51 11.22
N ALA A 81 -4.86 23.49 10.41
CA ALA A 81 -5.71 23.28 9.23
C ALA A 81 -4.98 22.45 8.16
N GLU A 82 -3.70 22.69 7.96
CA GLU A 82 -2.85 21.94 7.02
C GLU A 82 -2.73 20.48 7.47
N ILE A 83 -2.45 20.26 8.76
CA ILE A 83 -2.34 18.89 9.29
C ILE A 83 -3.69 18.17 9.26
N ALA A 84 -4.80 18.84 9.53
CA ALA A 84 -6.13 18.25 9.42
C ALA A 84 -6.43 17.80 7.97
N ASN A 85 -6.02 18.59 6.98
CA ASN A 85 -6.14 18.21 5.57
C ASN A 85 -5.25 17.00 5.21
N LEU A 86 -4.01 16.95 5.71
CA LEU A 86 -3.11 15.81 5.54
C LEU A 86 -3.71 14.54 6.14
N VAL A 87 -4.23 14.62 7.37
CA VAL A 87 -4.91 13.48 8.05
C VAL A 87 -6.11 12.98 7.26
N ALA A 88 -6.88 13.88 6.67
CA ALA A 88 -8.07 13.51 5.91
C ALA A 88 -7.77 12.81 4.58
N ASN A 89 -6.71 13.25 3.89
CA ASN A 89 -6.48 12.90 2.49
C ASN A 89 -5.26 12.00 2.25
N ASP A 90 -4.24 12.02 3.13
CA ASP A 90 -3.00 11.26 2.96
C ASP A 90 -2.53 10.60 4.27
N PRO A 91 -3.16 9.51 4.70
CA PRO A 91 -2.72 8.77 5.90
C PRO A 91 -1.28 8.24 5.80
N ALA A 92 -0.80 7.89 4.59
CA ALA A 92 0.57 7.43 4.39
C ALA A 92 1.57 8.58 4.57
N GLY A 93 1.25 9.78 4.09
CA GLY A 93 2.02 11.00 4.35
C GLY A 93 2.13 11.34 5.83
N VAL A 94 1.04 11.17 6.60
CA VAL A 94 1.07 11.33 8.07
C VAL A 94 2.04 10.35 8.72
N VAL A 95 2.02 9.08 8.31
CA VAL A 95 2.94 8.06 8.84
C VAL A 95 4.38 8.38 8.47
N LYS A 96 4.66 8.75 7.21
CA LYS A 96 6.03 9.15 6.78
C LYS A 96 6.54 10.34 7.57
N ALA A 97 5.72 11.36 7.77
CA ALA A 97 6.09 12.53 8.53
C ALA A 97 6.44 12.21 10.00
N LEU A 98 5.66 11.31 10.64
CA LEU A 98 5.97 10.84 11.99
C LEU A 98 7.24 9.99 12.04
N LEU A 99 7.43 9.07 11.09
CA LEU A 99 8.64 8.23 11.04
C LEU A 99 9.90 9.06 10.82
N ALA A 100 9.84 10.11 10.01
CA ALA A 100 10.96 11.01 9.77
C ALA A 100 11.40 11.79 11.02
N GLU A 101 10.60 11.86 12.08
CA GLU A 101 10.97 12.50 13.35
C GLU A 101 11.87 11.61 14.22
N TYR A 102 11.92 10.31 13.95
CA TYR A 102 12.79 9.38 14.66
C TYR A 102 14.18 9.36 14.02
N PRO A 103 15.28 9.40 14.82
CA PRO A 103 16.64 9.46 14.29
C PRO A 103 17.00 8.32 13.33
N THR A 104 16.41 7.14 13.53
CA THR A 104 16.59 5.97 12.66
C THR A 104 15.52 5.83 11.59
N GLY A 105 14.53 6.72 11.54
CA GLY A 105 13.35 6.55 10.70
C GLY A 105 12.44 5.40 11.14
N GLU A 106 12.63 4.84 12.35
CA GLU A 106 11.93 3.65 12.82
C GLU A 106 11.20 3.90 14.15
N CYS A 107 10.03 3.30 14.30
CA CYS A 107 9.34 3.24 15.59
C CYS A 107 8.46 2.00 15.72
N THR A 108 8.15 1.62 16.96
CA THR A 108 7.22 0.51 17.21
C THR A 108 5.80 0.87 16.80
N SER A 109 5.01 -0.13 16.41
CA SER A 109 3.61 0.09 16.05
C SER A 109 2.81 0.74 17.20
N TYR A 110 3.16 0.49 18.45
CA TYR A 110 2.52 1.12 19.61
C TYR A 110 2.83 2.61 19.71
N ALA A 111 4.10 3.00 19.54
CA ALA A 111 4.50 4.40 19.55
C ALA A 111 3.92 5.18 18.37
N LEU A 112 3.92 4.56 17.17
CA LEU A 112 3.31 5.13 15.99
C LEU A 112 1.81 5.35 16.19
N GLU A 113 1.06 4.34 16.61
CA GLU A 113 -0.39 4.43 16.81
C GLU A 113 -0.76 5.47 17.87
N ALA A 114 0.04 5.60 18.95
CA ALA A 114 -0.17 6.62 19.97
C ALA A 114 0.00 8.05 19.42
N ASN A 115 1.00 8.29 18.56
CA ASN A 115 1.20 9.59 17.94
C ASN A 115 0.16 9.88 16.86
N LEU A 116 -0.21 8.87 16.06
CA LEU A 116 -1.30 8.97 15.08
C LEU A 116 -2.64 9.34 15.73
N ASP A 117 -2.96 8.71 16.87
CA ASP A 117 -4.19 9.02 17.61
C ASP A 117 -4.21 10.49 18.09
N ARG A 118 -3.08 11.03 18.56
CA ARG A 118 -2.95 12.44 18.95
C ARG A 118 -3.15 13.39 17.76
N VAL A 119 -2.47 13.12 16.65
CA VAL A 119 -2.57 13.93 15.44
C VAL A 119 -4.00 13.88 14.88
N HIS A 120 -4.61 12.70 14.84
CA HIS A 120 -5.98 12.52 14.40
C HIS A 120 -6.98 13.23 15.31
N PHE A 121 -6.80 13.13 16.64
CA PHE A 121 -7.67 13.83 17.60
C PHE A 121 -7.65 15.35 17.42
N ALA A 122 -6.47 15.93 17.18
CA ALA A 122 -6.34 17.37 16.94
C ALA A 122 -7.14 17.85 15.70
N SER A 123 -7.40 16.97 14.75
CA SER A 123 -8.17 17.24 13.52
C SER A 123 -9.68 17.01 13.67
N LEU A 124 -10.14 16.43 14.78
CA LEU A 124 -11.55 16.13 14.99
C LEU A 124 -12.37 17.38 15.34
N ALA A 125 -13.63 17.39 14.89
CA ALA A 125 -14.62 18.32 15.41
C ALA A 125 -14.99 17.94 16.84
N SER A 126 -15.29 18.96 17.68
CA SER A 126 -15.72 18.78 19.07
C SER A 126 -16.92 17.82 19.18
N GLY A 127 -16.92 16.99 20.22
CA GLY A 127 -18.04 16.09 20.54
C GLY A 127 -18.02 14.73 19.84
N LYS A 128 -17.01 14.41 19.02
CA LYS A 128 -16.86 13.07 18.42
C LYS A 128 -16.16 12.10 19.37
N ASP A 129 -16.58 10.83 19.33
CA ASP A 129 -15.88 9.75 20.03
C ASP A 129 -14.48 9.54 19.41
N ARG A 130 -13.44 9.85 20.21
CA ARG A 130 -12.04 9.75 19.82
C ARG A 130 -11.66 8.34 19.39
N ALA A 131 -11.97 7.34 20.21
CA ALA A 131 -11.51 5.96 19.99
C ALA A 131 -12.19 5.35 18.77
N ALA A 132 -13.49 5.54 18.60
CA ALA A 132 -14.24 5.00 17.47
C ALA A 132 -13.81 5.66 16.14
N THR A 133 -13.64 6.99 16.13
CA THR A 133 -13.23 7.73 14.94
C THR A 133 -11.78 7.40 14.53
N PHE A 134 -10.87 7.30 15.50
CA PHE A 134 -9.47 6.90 15.23
C PHE A 134 -9.43 5.48 14.68
N LYS A 135 -10.12 4.52 15.28
CA LYS A 135 -10.16 3.13 14.80
C LYS A 135 -10.65 3.04 13.35
N ALA A 136 -11.72 3.77 13.02
CA ALA A 136 -12.28 3.79 11.67
C ALA A 136 -11.29 4.40 10.66
N TRP A 137 -10.67 5.53 10.99
CA TRP A 137 -9.68 6.21 10.18
C TRP A 137 -8.43 5.33 9.96
N TRP A 138 -7.89 4.77 11.05
CA TRP A 138 -6.67 3.96 10.98
C TRP A 138 -6.87 2.64 10.24
N THR A 139 -8.06 2.03 10.32
CA THR A 139 -8.38 0.84 9.53
C THR A 139 -8.27 1.10 8.03
N LYS A 140 -8.78 2.24 7.56
CA LYS A 140 -8.65 2.67 6.17
C LYS A 140 -7.21 3.11 5.85
N GLY A 141 -6.59 3.87 6.74
CA GLY A 141 -5.24 4.39 6.58
C GLY A 141 -4.18 3.29 6.45
N ARG A 142 -4.30 2.20 7.20
CA ARG A 142 -3.40 1.04 7.10
C ARG A 142 -3.33 0.45 5.69
N ALA A 143 -4.44 0.46 4.96
CA ALA A 143 -4.44 -0.04 3.58
C ALA A 143 -3.61 0.85 2.65
N ALA A 144 -3.66 2.18 2.84
CA ALA A 144 -2.82 3.13 2.10
C ALA A 144 -1.34 3.00 2.50
N VAL A 145 -1.05 2.89 3.81
CA VAL A 145 0.32 2.72 4.33
C VAL A 145 0.98 1.44 3.80
N ARG A 146 0.23 0.33 3.71
CA ARG A 146 0.74 -0.93 3.15
C ARG A 146 1.07 -0.84 1.65
N LYS A 147 0.43 0.06 0.92
CA LYS A 147 0.68 0.30 -0.50
C LYS A 147 1.83 1.28 -0.73
N ASP A 148 2.24 2.04 0.29
CA ASP A 148 3.34 2.99 0.16
C ASP A 148 4.68 2.25 0.26
N ARG A 149 5.41 2.22 -0.84
CA ARG A 149 6.68 1.51 -0.98
C ARG A 149 7.83 2.11 -0.16
N ALA A 150 7.67 3.33 0.31
CA ALA A 150 8.66 3.98 1.19
C ALA A 150 8.48 3.59 2.66
N ILE A 151 7.44 2.84 3.02
CA ILE A 151 7.16 2.45 4.40
C ILE A 151 7.30 0.93 4.55
N LEU A 152 8.19 0.50 5.43
CA LEU A 152 8.22 -0.88 5.89
C LEU A 152 7.15 -1.07 6.97
N VAL A 153 6.17 -1.93 6.68
CA VAL A 153 5.08 -2.26 7.59
C VAL A 153 5.39 -3.59 8.28
N PRO A 154 5.33 -3.68 9.62
CA PRO A 154 5.61 -4.92 10.32
C PRO A 154 4.51 -5.97 10.08
N GLU A 155 4.92 -7.23 10.00
CA GLU A 155 3.98 -8.37 9.88
C GLU A 155 3.21 -8.65 11.17
N ARG A 156 3.85 -8.37 12.32
CA ARG A 156 3.29 -8.67 13.65
C ARG A 156 2.98 -7.39 14.43
N LYS A 157 1.95 -7.44 15.25
CA LYS A 157 1.63 -6.38 16.20
C LYS A 157 2.81 -6.17 17.16
N GLY A 158 3.19 -4.91 17.37
CA GLY A 158 4.38 -4.55 18.18
C GLY A 158 5.67 -4.44 17.39
N GLY A 159 5.70 -4.88 16.11
CA GLY A 159 6.87 -4.74 15.25
C GLY A 159 7.18 -3.29 14.86
N LEU A 160 8.32 -3.10 14.20
CA LEU A 160 8.82 -1.78 13.79
C LEU A 160 8.23 -1.38 12.43
N TYR A 161 7.70 -0.16 12.37
CA TYR A 161 7.53 0.58 11.12
C TYR A 161 8.84 1.31 10.83
N ALA A 162 9.25 1.34 9.56
CA ALA A 162 10.43 2.09 9.13
C ALA A 162 10.15 2.91 7.88
N LEU A 163 10.74 4.10 7.82
CA LEU A 163 10.82 4.90 6.60
C LEU A 163 12.08 4.46 5.83
N LEU A 164 11.89 3.98 4.63
CA LEU A 164 12.97 3.50 3.77
C LEU A 164 13.67 4.68 3.07
N GLU A 165 14.99 4.64 2.96
CA GLU A 165 15.78 5.63 2.21
C GLU A 165 15.42 5.66 0.72
N ALA A 166 15.09 4.49 0.16
CA ALA A 166 14.55 4.36 -1.19
C ALA A 166 13.29 3.49 -1.17
N PRO A 167 12.26 3.85 -1.97
CA PRO A 167 11.07 3.01 -2.09
C PRO A 167 11.43 1.60 -2.53
N LYS A 168 10.74 0.58 -2.01
CA LYS A 168 10.87 -0.80 -2.49
C LYS A 168 10.63 -0.88 -3.98
N ASP A 169 11.39 -1.72 -4.66
CA ASP A 169 11.12 -2.08 -6.05
C ASP A 169 9.74 -2.74 -6.17
N LEU A 170 8.90 -2.22 -7.06
CA LEU A 170 7.53 -2.71 -7.22
C LEU A 170 7.53 -4.15 -7.73
N GLY A 171 8.46 -4.48 -8.62
CA GLY A 171 8.58 -5.81 -9.17
C GLY A 171 8.98 -6.83 -8.13
N GLU A 172 9.95 -6.51 -7.26
CA GLU A 172 10.35 -7.38 -6.15
C GLU A 172 9.20 -7.62 -5.17
N ASP A 173 8.45 -6.58 -4.80
CA ASP A 173 7.33 -6.69 -3.87
C ASP A 173 6.18 -7.53 -4.47
N LEU A 174 5.79 -7.27 -5.72
CA LEU A 174 4.75 -8.03 -6.41
C LEU A 174 5.19 -9.50 -6.62
N PHE A 175 6.47 -9.72 -6.94
CA PHE A 175 6.97 -11.07 -7.14
C PHE A 175 7.07 -11.87 -5.84
N ALA A 176 7.44 -11.25 -4.73
CA ALA A 176 7.38 -11.86 -3.40
C ALA A 176 5.94 -12.24 -3.02
N GLN A 177 4.96 -11.36 -3.34
CA GLN A 177 3.54 -11.69 -3.17
C GLN A 177 3.11 -12.84 -4.08
N TYR A 178 3.61 -12.91 -5.33
CA TYR A 178 3.35 -14.01 -6.25
C TYR A 178 3.85 -15.36 -5.68
N GLU A 179 5.07 -15.40 -5.15
CA GLU A 179 5.65 -16.61 -4.55
C GLU A 179 4.85 -17.09 -3.32
N SER A 180 4.37 -16.16 -2.49
CA SER A 180 3.60 -16.47 -1.27
C SER A 180 2.10 -16.64 -1.52
N ALA A 181 1.62 -16.47 -2.75
CA ALA A 181 0.19 -16.54 -3.06
C ALA A 181 -0.41 -17.92 -2.74
N PRO A 182 -1.58 -17.96 -2.07
CA PRO A 182 -2.15 -19.20 -1.54
C PRO A 182 -2.70 -20.12 -2.63
N ASN A 183 -3.03 -19.59 -3.80
CA ASN A 183 -3.64 -20.33 -4.91
C ASN A 183 -3.25 -19.76 -6.27
N PHE A 184 -3.53 -20.51 -7.33
CA PHE A 184 -3.18 -20.15 -8.68
C PHE A 184 -3.94 -18.92 -9.20
N GLU A 185 -5.19 -18.75 -8.81
CA GLU A 185 -5.99 -17.58 -9.19
C GLU A 185 -5.34 -16.26 -8.71
N ARG A 186 -4.90 -16.22 -7.44
CA ARG A 186 -4.17 -15.06 -6.91
C ARG A 186 -2.83 -14.85 -7.63
N LYS A 187 -2.12 -15.91 -8.00
CA LYS A 187 -0.91 -15.82 -8.82
C LYS A 187 -1.17 -15.18 -10.18
N LEU A 188 -2.25 -15.56 -10.85
CA LEU A 188 -2.63 -14.96 -12.14
C LEU A 188 -2.94 -13.47 -12.02
N MET A 189 -3.65 -13.04 -10.97
CA MET A 189 -3.91 -11.63 -10.71
C MET A 189 -2.63 -10.82 -10.52
N LEU A 190 -1.69 -11.34 -9.74
CA LEU A 190 -0.40 -10.68 -9.51
C LEU A 190 0.46 -10.62 -10.78
N LEU A 191 0.41 -11.68 -11.60
CA LEU A 191 1.08 -11.69 -12.90
C LEU A 191 0.47 -10.66 -13.88
N GLU A 192 -0.83 -10.43 -13.81
CA GLU A 192 -1.48 -9.37 -14.57
C GLU A 192 -1.07 -7.98 -14.07
N GLU A 193 -0.98 -7.78 -12.74
CA GLU A 193 -0.47 -6.55 -12.15
C GLU A 193 0.98 -6.28 -12.59
N LEU A 194 1.85 -7.29 -12.56
CA LEU A 194 3.24 -7.20 -13.06
C LEU A 194 3.28 -6.83 -14.55
N ALA A 195 2.46 -7.48 -15.38
CA ALA A 195 2.38 -7.21 -16.83
C ALA A 195 1.78 -5.82 -17.15
N GLY A 196 1.03 -5.24 -16.23
CA GLY A 196 0.44 -3.90 -16.34
C GLY A 196 1.32 -2.79 -15.77
N ALA A 197 2.31 -3.12 -14.94
CA ALA A 197 3.20 -2.14 -14.32
C ALA A 197 4.22 -1.57 -15.32
N ALA A 198 4.80 -0.40 -14.99
CA ALA A 198 5.85 0.19 -15.82
C ALA A 198 7.12 -0.68 -15.79
N ALA A 199 7.70 -0.96 -16.95
CA ALA A 199 8.89 -1.81 -17.07
C ALA A 199 10.08 -1.32 -16.22
N ALA A 200 10.21 0.00 -16.02
CA ALA A 200 11.26 0.57 -15.17
C ALA A 200 11.08 0.24 -13.69
N GLU A 201 9.83 0.07 -13.23
CA GLU A 201 9.49 -0.21 -11.82
C GLU A 201 9.53 -1.71 -11.48
N THR A 202 9.62 -2.59 -12.50
CA THR A 202 9.56 -4.04 -12.32
C THR A 202 10.79 -4.76 -12.87
N ARG A 203 11.81 -4.02 -13.29
CA ARG A 203 13.02 -4.57 -13.97
C ARG A 203 13.73 -5.62 -13.13
N SER A 204 13.85 -5.44 -11.82
CA SER A 204 14.55 -6.37 -10.94
C SER A 204 13.88 -7.75 -10.87
N ALA A 205 12.56 -7.80 -10.96
CA ALA A 205 11.80 -9.05 -10.92
C ALA A 205 11.75 -9.77 -12.30
N ALA A 206 12.03 -9.06 -13.38
CA ALA A 206 11.99 -9.60 -14.74
C ALA A 206 13.29 -10.32 -15.11
N ASN A 207 13.67 -11.35 -14.37
CA ASN A 207 14.86 -12.15 -14.63
C ASN A 207 14.52 -13.59 -15.05
N ALA A 208 15.51 -14.32 -15.60
CA ALA A 208 15.32 -15.69 -16.10
C ALA A 208 14.84 -16.65 -15.00
N ALA A 209 15.36 -16.54 -13.78
CA ALA A 209 14.96 -17.42 -12.67
C ALA A 209 13.48 -17.24 -12.31
N ASN A 210 12.97 -16.01 -12.34
CA ASN A 210 11.57 -15.72 -12.10
C ASN A 210 10.67 -16.17 -13.26
N LEU A 211 11.16 -16.06 -14.51
CA LEU A 211 10.49 -16.62 -15.69
C LEU A 211 10.32 -18.13 -15.55
N ASP A 212 11.38 -18.84 -15.14
CA ASP A 212 11.32 -20.29 -14.93
C ASP A 212 10.29 -20.69 -13.85
N LYS A 213 10.23 -19.94 -12.74
CA LYS A 213 9.24 -20.19 -11.69
C LYS A 213 7.80 -20.02 -12.20
N VAL A 214 7.51 -18.93 -12.90
CA VAL A 214 6.18 -18.67 -13.47
C VAL A 214 5.81 -19.76 -14.48
N SER A 215 6.75 -20.13 -15.35
CA SER A 215 6.57 -21.17 -16.36
C SER A 215 6.32 -22.54 -15.72
N ALA A 216 7.03 -22.89 -14.66
CA ALA A 216 6.82 -24.12 -13.90
C ALA A 216 5.41 -24.17 -13.23
N ASP A 217 4.94 -23.04 -12.70
CA ASP A 217 3.59 -22.96 -12.13
C ASP A 217 2.51 -23.14 -13.21
N LEU A 218 2.66 -22.51 -14.36
CA LEU A 218 1.76 -22.68 -15.50
C LEU A 218 1.74 -24.15 -16.00
N LEU A 219 2.91 -24.78 -16.15
CA LEU A 219 3.00 -26.21 -16.52
C LEU A 219 2.33 -27.13 -15.51
N LYS A 220 2.43 -26.82 -14.21
CA LYS A 220 1.74 -27.58 -13.17
C LYS A 220 0.21 -27.50 -13.31
N GLU A 221 -0.33 -26.35 -13.64
CA GLU A 221 -1.78 -26.20 -13.86
C GLU A 221 -2.23 -26.89 -15.17
N ILE A 222 -1.43 -26.83 -16.23
CA ILE A 222 -1.70 -27.56 -17.48
C ILE A 222 -1.79 -29.07 -17.20
N LYS A 223 -0.83 -29.64 -16.46
CA LYS A 223 -0.86 -31.07 -16.07
C LYS A 223 -2.12 -31.45 -15.29
N LYS A 224 -2.68 -30.52 -14.49
CA LYS A 224 -3.96 -30.76 -13.80
C LYS A 224 -5.13 -30.81 -14.79
N LEU A 225 -5.11 -30.03 -15.89
CA LEU A 225 -6.13 -30.11 -16.93
C LEU A 225 -6.17 -31.49 -17.60
N GLU A 226 -4.99 -32.07 -17.87
CA GLU A 226 -4.85 -33.39 -18.48
C GLU A 226 -5.44 -34.50 -17.56
N THR A 227 -5.17 -34.42 -16.25
CA THR A 227 -5.60 -35.45 -15.30
C THR A 227 -7.06 -35.33 -14.87
N ALA A 228 -7.57 -34.09 -14.71
CA ALA A 228 -8.89 -33.84 -14.13
C ALA A 228 -9.98 -33.62 -15.19
N ARG A 229 -9.65 -33.57 -16.49
CA ARG A 229 -10.55 -33.14 -17.60
C ARG A 229 -11.25 -31.81 -17.32
N LYS A 230 -10.68 -30.97 -16.47
CA LYS A 230 -11.23 -29.64 -16.12
C LYS A 230 -10.71 -28.60 -17.11
N ARG A 231 -11.47 -28.33 -18.16
CA ARG A 231 -11.17 -27.30 -19.16
C ARG A 231 -11.42 -25.88 -18.69
N ASP A 232 -12.08 -25.72 -17.54
CA ASP A 232 -12.54 -24.42 -17.02
C ASP A 232 -11.37 -23.42 -16.79
N ASN A 233 -10.17 -23.92 -16.51
CA ASN A 233 -8.99 -23.07 -16.29
C ASN A 233 -8.21 -22.72 -17.57
N LEU A 234 -8.58 -23.25 -18.73
CA LEU A 234 -7.83 -23.05 -19.98
C LEU A 234 -7.73 -21.57 -20.38
N PRO A 235 -8.81 -20.77 -20.37
CA PRO A 235 -8.72 -19.35 -20.67
C PRO A 235 -7.81 -18.58 -19.70
N ALA A 236 -7.85 -18.94 -18.41
CA ALA A 236 -7.02 -18.33 -17.37
C ALA A 236 -5.53 -18.67 -17.55
N ILE A 237 -5.20 -19.91 -17.91
CA ILE A 237 -3.84 -20.35 -18.22
C ILE A 237 -3.29 -19.62 -19.44
N LEU A 238 -4.04 -19.52 -20.52
CA LEU A 238 -3.66 -18.75 -21.69
C LEU A 238 -3.44 -17.27 -21.37
N GLY A 239 -4.34 -16.68 -20.58
CA GLY A 239 -4.18 -15.32 -20.05
C GLY A 239 -2.89 -15.16 -19.24
N GLY A 240 -2.57 -16.15 -18.41
CA GLY A 240 -1.32 -16.20 -17.63
C GLY A 240 -0.06 -16.27 -18.52
N ILE A 241 -0.08 -17.10 -19.56
CA ILE A 241 1.04 -17.20 -20.54
C ILE A 241 1.28 -15.84 -21.21
N TRP A 242 0.23 -15.18 -21.72
CA TRP A 242 0.39 -13.87 -22.35
C TRP A 242 0.83 -12.77 -21.37
N ASN A 243 0.38 -12.80 -20.12
CA ASN A 243 0.84 -11.86 -19.10
C ASN A 243 2.33 -12.12 -18.75
N ARG A 244 2.74 -13.38 -18.61
CA ARG A 244 4.16 -13.76 -18.45
C ARG A 244 5.00 -13.23 -19.61
N ASP A 245 4.60 -13.54 -20.83
CA ASP A 245 5.36 -13.16 -22.01
C ASP A 245 5.47 -11.64 -22.15
N LYS A 246 4.37 -10.92 -21.88
CA LYS A 246 4.36 -9.46 -21.85
C LYS A 246 5.30 -8.89 -20.80
N PHE A 247 5.27 -9.43 -19.57
CA PHE A 247 6.09 -8.96 -18.46
C PHE A 247 7.59 -9.18 -18.70
N PHE A 248 7.97 -10.36 -19.20
CA PHE A 248 9.37 -10.72 -19.39
C PHE A 248 9.97 -10.28 -20.75
N ARG A 249 9.16 -9.85 -21.71
CA ARG A 249 9.58 -9.51 -23.09
C ARG A 249 10.74 -8.52 -23.16
N SER A 250 10.81 -7.56 -22.24
CA SER A 250 11.87 -6.54 -22.22
C SER A 250 13.14 -6.96 -21.49
N ALA A 251 13.13 -8.06 -20.76
CA ALA A 251 14.19 -8.45 -19.83
C ALA A 251 14.88 -9.76 -20.18
N VAL A 252 14.21 -10.65 -20.91
CA VAL A 252 14.72 -11.97 -21.27
C VAL A 252 14.62 -12.17 -22.79
N GLU A 253 15.73 -12.58 -23.41
CA GLU A 253 15.74 -12.94 -24.84
C GLU A 253 14.84 -14.16 -25.09
N ASN A 254 14.09 -14.15 -26.21
CA ASN A 254 13.26 -15.26 -26.68
C ASN A 254 12.19 -15.76 -25.68
N VAL A 255 11.58 -14.87 -24.92
CA VAL A 255 10.47 -15.19 -24.00
C VAL A 255 9.35 -15.97 -24.69
N GLU A 256 9.05 -15.64 -25.95
CA GLU A 256 7.99 -16.27 -26.74
C GLU A 256 8.22 -17.77 -27.01
N THR A 257 9.46 -18.24 -26.87
CA THR A 257 9.83 -19.64 -27.05
C THR A 257 9.89 -20.43 -25.73
N VAL A 258 9.66 -19.79 -24.60
CA VAL A 258 9.68 -20.46 -23.29
C VAL A 258 8.40 -21.23 -23.06
N SER A 259 8.52 -22.53 -22.87
CA SER A 259 7.38 -23.42 -22.59
C SER A 259 6.78 -23.17 -21.19
N PRO A 260 5.44 -23.26 -21.02
CA PRO A 260 4.45 -23.50 -22.06
C PRO A 260 4.17 -22.27 -22.90
N THR A 261 4.08 -22.40 -24.21
CA THR A 261 3.65 -21.32 -25.10
C THR A 261 2.15 -21.37 -25.37
N ALA A 262 1.54 -20.24 -25.70
CA ALA A 262 0.15 -20.20 -26.11
C ALA A 262 -0.10 -21.03 -27.38
N SER A 263 0.90 -21.08 -28.28
CA SER A 263 0.89 -21.89 -29.50
C SER A 263 0.81 -23.39 -29.20
N GLU A 264 1.62 -23.90 -28.28
CA GLU A 264 1.57 -25.32 -27.85
C GLU A 264 0.21 -25.69 -27.28
N ILE A 265 -0.39 -24.82 -26.45
CA ILE A 265 -1.70 -25.06 -25.85
C ILE A 265 -2.81 -25.05 -26.91
N ILE A 266 -2.83 -24.05 -27.79
CA ILE A 266 -3.87 -23.95 -28.85
C ILE A 266 -3.76 -25.13 -29.82
N ALA A 267 -2.56 -25.59 -30.16
CA ALA A 267 -2.38 -26.76 -31.03
C ALA A 267 -3.01 -28.05 -30.49
N LEU A 268 -3.10 -28.18 -29.16
CA LEU A 268 -3.69 -29.35 -28.49
C LEU A 268 -5.20 -29.22 -28.21
N CYS A 269 -5.78 -28.03 -28.45
CA CYS A 269 -7.19 -27.76 -28.20
C CYS A 269 -8.10 -28.52 -29.18
N THR A 270 -9.19 -29.11 -28.64
CA THR A 270 -10.31 -29.58 -29.45
C THR A 270 -11.21 -28.41 -29.89
N GLU A 271 -12.14 -28.69 -30.84
CA GLU A 271 -13.10 -27.69 -31.26
C GLU A 271 -13.94 -27.11 -30.11
N SER A 272 -14.31 -27.96 -29.15
CA SER A 272 -15.04 -27.50 -27.95
C SER A 272 -14.18 -26.65 -27.01
N ASP A 273 -12.86 -26.92 -26.94
CA ASP A 273 -11.93 -26.11 -26.17
C ASP A 273 -11.75 -24.73 -26.77
N LEU A 274 -11.63 -24.64 -28.09
CA LEU A 274 -11.51 -23.36 -28.80
C LEU A 274 -12.76 -22.50 -28.63
N ALA A 275 -13.94 -23.10 -28.71
CA ALA A 275 -15.18 -22.40 -28.46
C ALA A 275 -15.27 -21.89 -27.01
N PHE A 276 -14.88 -22.71 -26.03
CA PHE A 276 -14.86 -22.33 -24.62
C PHE A 276 -13.86 -21.20 -24.35
N VAL A 277 -12.66 -21.29 -24.92
CA VAL A 277 -11.63 -20.24 -24.80
C VAL A 277 -12.14 -18.92 -25.40
N ALA A 278 -12.71 -18.94 -26.60
CA ALA A 278 -13.24 -17.74 -27.26
C ALA A 278 -14.33 -17.04 -26.41
N LEU A 279 -15.16 -17.83 -25.73
CA LEU A 279 -16.23 -17.29 -24.86
C LEU A 279 -15.72 -16.74 -23.53
N ASN A 280 -14.58 -17.20 -23.01
CA ASN A 280 -14.14 -16.92 -21.64
C ASN A 280 -12.80 -16.21 -21.53
N ILE A 281 -12.12 -15.90 -22.64
CA ILE A 281 -10.84 -15.19 -22.61
C ILE A 281 -11.02 -13.73 -22.21
N PRO A 282 -10.08 -13.13 -21.44
CA PRO A 282 -10.12 -11.70 -21.12
C PRO A 282 -10.15 -10.79 -22.37
N HIS A 283 -11.01 -9.76 -22.34
CA HIS A 283 -11.26 -8.84 -23.45
C HIS A 283 -10.17 -7.79 -23.65
N THR A 284 -8.97 -8.18 -24.09
CA THR A 284 -8.03 -7.19 -24.62
C THR A 284 -7.82 -7.44 -26.11
N THR A 285 -7.77 -6.36 -26.90
CA THR A 285 -7.55 -6.45 -28.36
C THR A 285 -6.30 -7.27 -28.70
N GLU A 286 -5.25 -7.16 -27.90
CA GLU A 286 -4.00 -7.91 -28.09
C GLU A 286 -4.22 -9.42 -27.91
N LYS A 287 -4.85 -9.84 -26.80
CA LYS A 287 -5.14 -11.27 -26.52
C LYS A 287 -6.10 -11.89 -27.54
N ILE A 288 -7.12 -11.13 -27.95
CA ILE A 288 -8.07 -11.57 -28.97
C ILE A 288 -7.35 -11.80 -30.31
N ARG A 289 -6.52 -10.84 -30.75
CA ARG A 289 -5.77 -10.96 -32.00
C ARG A 289 -4.83 -12.16 -31.92
N SER A 290 -4.07 -12.30 -30.86
CA SER A 290 -3.15 -13.44 -30.64
C SER A 290 -3.90 -14.78 -30.68
N LEU A 291 -5.09 -14.87 -30.06
CA LEU A 291 -5.92 -16.08 -30.11
C LEU A 291 -6.32 -16.41 -31.55
N LEU A 292 -6.85 -15.44 -32.30
CA LEU A 292 -7.32 -15.67 -33.68
C LEU A 292 -6.19 -16.08 -34.61
N ASP A 293 -5.01 -15.46 -34.47
CA ASP A 293 -3.83 -15.81 -35.27
C ASP A 293 -3.35 -17.24 -34.95
N LEU A 294 -3.31 -17.63 -33.68
CA LEU A 294 -2.94 -19.00 -33.29
C LEU A 294 -3.98 -20.04 -33.72
N VAL A 295 -5.28 -19.73 -33.57
CA VAL A 295 -6.35 -20.61 -34.05
C VAL A 295 -6.26 -20.80 -35.56
N ARG A 296 -6.00 -19.72 -36.32
CA ARG A 296 -5.81 -19.80 -37.78
C ARG A 296 -4.62 -20.69 -38.15
N ALA A 297 -3.50 -20.50 -37.44
CA ALA A 297 -2.27 -21.25 -37.72
C ALA A 297 -2.40 -22.76 -37.46
N HIS A 298 -3.13 -23.17 -36.42
CA HIS A 298 -3.21 -24.58 -36.00
C HIS A 298 -4.49 -25.30 -36.46
N HIS A 299 -5.59 -24.57 -36.62
CA HIS A 299 -6.93 -25.16 -36.93
C HIS A 299 -7.56 -24.62 -38.21
N GLY A 300 -6.91 -23.66 -38.89
CA GLY A 300 -7.34 -23.10 -40.16
C GLY A 300 -8.38 -21.98 -40.05
N ASP A 301 -8.63 -21.32 -41.19
CA ASP A 301 -9.50 -20.12 -41.31
C ASP A 301 -10.90 -20.33 -40.78
N ARG A 302 -11.52 -21.47 -41.12
CA ARG A 302 -12.90 -21.80 -40.68
C ARG A 302 -13.06 -21.70 -39.16
N TRP A 303 -12.07 -22.12 -38.40
CA TRP A 303 -12.11 -22.06 -36.95
C TRP A 303 -11.74 -20.67 -36.41
N ALA A 304 -10.88 -19.95 -37.09
CA ALA A 304 -10.60 -18.56 -36.76
C ALA A 304 -11.85 -17.68 -36.94
N ASP A 305 -12.59 -17.86 -38.03
CA ASP A 305 -13.86 -17.15 -38.29
C ASP A 305 -14.91 -17.50 -37.24
N ARG A 306 -15.05 -18.78 -36.87
CA ARG A 306 -15.96 -19.22 -35.81
C ARG A 306 -15.58 -18.64 -34.43
N ALA A 307 -14.32 -18.63 -34.08
CA ALA A 307 -13.85 -18.04 -32.85
C ALA A 307 -14.12 -16.52 -32.82
N PHE A 308 -13.92 -15.83 -33.96
CA PHE A 308 -14.27 -14.42 -34.11
C PHE A 308 -15.76 -14.17 -33.92
N ASP A 309 -16.63 -14.98 -34.51
CA ASP A 309 -18.06 -14.86 -34.32
C ASP A 309 -18.50 -15.10 -32.88
N LEU A 310 -17.91 -16.05 -32.18
CA LEU A 310 -18.17 -16.29 -30.78
C LEU A 310 -17.74 -15.10 -29.92
N LEU A 311 -16.55 -14.54 -30.17
CA LEU A 311 -16.05 -13.35 -29.50
C LEU A 311 -16.97 -12.14 -29.71
N ARG A 312 -17.40 -11.90 -30.96
CA ARG A 312 -18.29 -10.79 -31.30
C ARG A 312 -19.68 -10.93 -30.67
N ASN A 313 -20.24 -12.13 -30.64
CA ASN A 313 -21.59 -12.37 -30.13
C ASN A 313 -21.66 -12.39 -28.60
N ARG A 314 -20.56 -12.59 -27.92
CA ARG A 314 -20.44 -12.49 -26.46
C ARG A 314 -20.78 -11.09 -25.95
N ASP A 315 -20.43 -10.04 -26.71
CA ASP A 315 -20.63 -8.65 -26.30
C ASP A 315 -22.10 -8.17 -26.55
N ILE A 316 -22.93 -8.96 -27.22
CA ILE A 316 -24.31 -8.61 -27.52
C ILE A 316 -25.29 -9.23 -26.50
N GLY A 317 -24.83 -10.14 -25.64
CA GLY A 317 -25.65 -10.91 -24.70
C GLY A 317 -25.55 -10.48 -23.24
N GLY A 318 -24.96 -9.31 -22.92
CA GLY A 318 -24.81 -8.74 -21.58
C GLY A 318 -25.75 -7.56 -21.36
#